data_a923ace34ea1b0aabc324d45460c8e49
#
_entry.id   a923ace34ea1b0aabc324d45460c8e49
#
_cell.length_a   1.000
_cell.length_b   1.000
_cell.length_c   1.000
_cell.angle_alpha   90.00
_cell.angle_beta   90.00
_cell.angle_gamma   90.00
#
_symmetry.space_group_name_H-M   'P 1'
#
loop_
_entity.id
_entity.type
_entity.pdbx_description
1 polymer ?
#
loop_
_entity_poly.entity_id
_entity_poly.type
_entity_poly.pdbx_seq_one_letter_code
_entity_poly.pdbx_strand_id
1 'polypeptide(L)'
;MRTLVLGGIRSGKSQWAESAFAAGSAVRYIATGSSGDGDAAWAQRVADHRDRRPSGWRTVESVDVADHLRAEPASPTLVDDLGAWLTATLDRRGWDGPSITPDVDELVAAVDQSAVELVLVSPEVGRSVVPATESGRRFADELGVLNRRLADCCEQVVLVVAGQPVWIKKT
;
A
#
# COMPACT_ATOMS: atom_id res chain seq x y z
N MET A 1 -6.66 -4.73 14.04
CA MET A 1 -5.42 -3.91 14.18
C MET A 1 -4.96 -3.49 12.81
N ARG A 2 -4.74 -2.19 12.61
CA ARG A 2 -4.33 -1.60 11.33
C ARG A 2 -2.86 -1.19 11.42
N THR A 3 -2.05 -1.63 10.47
CA THR A 3 -0.61 -1.37 10.43
C THR A 3 -0.24 -0.72 9.11
N LEU A 4 0.38 0.45 9.16
CA LEU A 4 0.98 1.11 7.99
C LEU A 4 2.47 0.78 7.92
N VAL A 5 2.88 0.17 6.81
CA VAL A 5 4.27 -0.25 6.56
C VAL A 5 4.88 0.68 5.51
N LEU A 6 5.77 1.52 5.94
CA LEU A 6 6.48 2.49 5.11
C LEU A 6 7.87 1.95 4.71
N GLY A 7 8.38 2.39 3.58
CA GLY A 7 9.77 2.09 3.20
C GLY A 7 10.12 2.50 1.78
N GLY A 8 11.39 2.72 1.55
CA GLY A 8 11.94 3.04 0.22
C GLY A 8 11.89 1.87 -0.76
N ILE A 9 12.36 2.10 -1.97
CA ILE A 9 12.51 1.06 -2.99
C ILE A 9 13.44 -0.04 -2.45
N ARG A 10 13.03 -1.32 -2.58
CA ARG A 10 13.79 -2.50 -2.13
C ARG A 10 14.17 -2.50 -0.64
N SER A 11 13.43 -1.77 0.18
CA SER A 11 13.64 -1.74 1.64
C SER A 11 13.30 -3.04 2.35
N GLY A 12 12.56 -3.96 1.71
CA GLY A 12 12.00 -5.17 2.33
C GLY A 12 10.60 -4.98 2.92
N LYS A 13 9.96 -3.82 2.70
CA LYS A 13 8.65 -3.48 3.28
C LYS A 13 7.55 -4.51 2.99
N SER A 14 7.43 -4.99 1.73
CA SER A 14 6.42 -5.99 1.37
C SER A 14 6.68 -7.33 2.08
N GLN A 15 7.93 -7.78 2.12
CA GLN A 15 8.29 -9.01 2.84
C GLN A 15 8.01 -8.91 4.34
N TRP A 16 8.32 -7.76 4.94
CA TRP A 16 7.98 -7.50 6.34
C TRP A 16 6.47 -7.51 6.56
N ALA A 17 5.71 -6.86 5.67
CA ALA A 17 4.24 -6.82 5.73
C ALA A 17 3.62 -8.22 5.62
N GLU A 18 4.14 -9.07 4.73
CA GLU A 18 3.73 -10.48 4.62
C GLU A 18 3.99 -11.24 5.93
N SER A 19 5.11 -10.98 6.61
CA SER A 19 5.47 -11.64 7.88
C SER A 19 4.68 -11.15 9.10
N ALA A 20 3.91 -10.08 8.98
CA ALA A 20 3.10 -9.53 10.07
C ALA A 20 1.89 -10.43 10.41
N PHE A 21 1.44 -11.25 9.47
CA PHE A 21 0.33 -12.18 9.69
C PHE A 21 0.80 -13.50 10.33
N ALA A 22 -0.03 -14.07 11.18
CA ALA A 22 0.26 -15.36 11.78
C ALA A 22 0.38 -16.45 10.72
N ALA A 23 1.27 -17.42 10.96
CA ALA A 23 1.44 -18.56 10.06
C ALA A 23 0.12 -19.34 9.91
N GLY A 24 -0.26 -19.63 8.67
CA GLY A 24 -1.52 -20.34 8.35
C GLY A 24 -2.77 -19.45 8.30
N SER A 25 -2.66 -18.15 8.52
CA SER A 25 -3.80 -17.23 8.35
C SER A 25 -4.27 -17.20 6.89
N ALA A 26 -5.58 -17.20 6.71
CA ALA A 26 -6.18 -16.89 5.41
C ALA A 26 -6.20 -15.36 5.24
N VAL A 27 -5.41 -14.85 4.30
CA VAL A 27 -5.26 -13.41 4.05
C VAL A 27 -5.72 -13.08 2.65
N ARG A 28 -6.45 -12.01 2.50
CA ARG A 28 -6.72 -11.39 1.21
C ARG A 28 -5.58 -10.42 0.88
N TYR A 29 -4.84 -10.73 -0.18
CA TYR A 29 -3.80 -9.86 -0.71
C TYR A 29 -4.36 -9.03 -1.86
N ILE A 30 -4.45 -7.72 -1.69
CA ILE A 30 -4.87 -6.80 -2.74
C ILE A 30 -3.60 -6.22 -3.40
N ALA A 31 -3.35 -6.66 -4.64
CA ALA A 31 -2.28 -6.14 -5.48
C ALA A 31 -2.83 -4.95 -6.28
N THR A 32 -2.31 -3.77 -6.03
CA THR A 32 -2.75 -2.53 -6.71
C THR A 32 -1.91 -2.19 -7.93
N GLY A 33 -0.77 -2.84 -8.10
CA GLY A 33 0.05 -2.73 -9.31
C GLY A 33 -0.61 -3.44 -10.49
N SER A 34 -0.69 -2.77 -11.64
CA SER A 34 -1.14 -3.41 -12.87
C SER A 34 -0.12 -4.42 -13.37
N SER A 35 -0.58 -5.60 -13.78
CA SER A 35 0.22 -6.61 -14.50
C SER A 35 0.49 -6.24 -15.96
N GLY A 36 0.15 -4.99 -16.38
CA GLY A 36 0.30 -4.51 -17.75
C GLY A 36 1.68 -3.92 -18.03
N ASP A 37 2.23 -4.25 -19.19
CA ASP A 37 3.36 -3.62 -19.92
C ASP A 37 4.65 -3.29 -19.13
N GLY A 38 4.86 -3.90 -17.97
CA GLY A 38 6.14 -3.84 -17.27
C GLY A 38 7.24 -4.58 -18.02
N ASP A 39 8.46 -4.12 -17.89
CA ASP A 39 9.61 -4.84 -18.38
C ASP A 39 9.75 -6.23 -17.72
N ALA A 40 10.60 -7.10 -18.27
CA ALA A 40 10.80 -8.45 -17.74
C ALA A 40 11.22 -8.45 -16.25
N ALA A 41 11.89 -7.39 -15.79
CA ALA A 41 12.30 -7.22 -14.39
C ALA A 41 11.11 -6.92 -13.45
N TRP A 42 10.07 -6.26 -13.96
CA TRP A 42 8.81 -6.06 -13.23
C TRP A 42 8.02 -7.38 -13.14
N ALA A 43 7.86 -8.09 -14.26
CA ALA A 43 7.17 -9.38 -14.30
C ALA A 43 7.83 -10.41 -13.37
N GLN A 44 9.16 -10.47 -13.34
CA GLN A 44 9.90 -11.34 -12.41
C GLN A 44 9.62 -10.95 -10.93
N ARG A 45 9.59 -9.67 -10.60
CA ARG A 45 9.28 -9.23 -9.21
C ARG A 45 7.87 -9.63 -8.79
N VAL A 46 6.89 -9.48 -9.67
CA VAL A 46 5.50 -9.91 -9.41
C VAL A 46 5.45 -11.43 -9.18
N ALA A 47 6.17 -12.22 -10.00
CA ALA A 47 6.28 -13.65 -9.83
C ALA A 47 6.94 -14.03 -8.49
N ASP A 48 8.09 -13.43 -8.16
CA ASP A 48 8.81 -13.67 -6.90
C ASP A 48 7.93 -13.34 -5.68
N HIS A 49 7.14 -12.27 -5.75
CA HIS A 49 6.17 -11.92 -4.70
C HIS A 49 5.04 -12.93 -4.61
N ARG A 50 4.56 -13.46 -5.73
CA ARG A 50 3.49 -14.45 -5.77
C ARG A 50 3.93 -15.80 -5.21
N ASP A 51 5.14 -16.24 -5.55
CA ASP A 51 5.70 -17.54 -5.15
C ASP A 51 6.03 -17.63 -3.65
N ARG A 52 6.26 -16.48 -2.99
CA ARG A 52 6.50 -16.42 -1.53
C ARG A 52 5.24 -16.52 -0.70
N ARG A 53 4.06 -16.26 -1.28
CA ARG A 53 2.81 -16.21 -0.51
C ARG A 53 2.37 -17.60 -0.09
N PRO A 54 1.92 -17.78 1.16
CA PRO A 54 1.33 -19.04 1.60
C PRO A 54 0.13 -19.44 0.72
N SER A 55 -0.07 -20.73 0.49
CA SER A 55 -1.15 -21.28 -0.35
C SER A 55 -2.57 -20.90 0.14
N GLY A 56 -2.71 -20.51 1.42
CA GLY A 56 -3.98 -20.04 2.00
C GLY A 56 -4.32 -18.56 1.67
N TRP A 57 -3.43 -17.83 1.00
CA TRP A 57 -3.69 -16.44 0.65
C TRP A 57 -4.42 -16.32 -0.69
N ARG A 58 -5.45 -15.47 -0.71
CA ARG A 58 -6.20 -15.15 -1.93
C ARG A 58 -5.71 -13.81 -2.48
N THR A 59 -5.16 -13.80 -3.69
CA THR A 59 -4.76 -12.57 -4.38
C THR A 59 -5.94 -11.99 -5.18
N VAL A 60 -6.13 -10.68 -5.03
CA VAL A 60 -7.05 -9.85 -5.81
C VAL A 60 -6.22 -8.75 -6.47
N GLU A 61 -6.25 -8.65 -7.79
CA GLU A 61 -5.62 -7.57 -8.54
C GLU A 61 -6.65 -6.46 -8.75
N SER A 62 -6.55 -5.37 -8.01
CA SER A 62 -7.51 -4.26 -8.06
C SER A 62 -6.95 -2.99 -7.45
N VAL A 63 -7.34 -1.86 -8.00
CA VAL A 63 -7.11 -0.52 -7.44
C VAL A 63 -8.28 -0.01 -6.60
N ASP A 64 -9.43 -0.70 -6.61
CA ASP A 64 -10.62 -0.30 -5.88
C ASP A 64 -10.58 -0.83 -4.43
N VAL A 65 -9.51 -0.45 -3.72
CA VAL A 65 -9.19 -0.96 -2.37
C VAL A 65 -10.31 -0.71 -1.38
N ALA A 66 -10.90 0.50 -1.38
CA ALA A 66 -11.97 0.85 -0.46
C ALA A 66 -13.21 -0.05 -0.62
N ASP A 67 -13.59 -0.37 -1.85
CA ASP A 67 -14.71 -1.26 -2.15
C ASP A 67 -14.45 -2.69 -1.66
N HIS A 68 -13.24 -3.19 -1.88
CA HIS A 68 -12.85 -4.50 -1.37
C HIS A 68 -12.87 -4.57 0.16
N LEU A 69 -12.40 -3.52 0.84
CA LEU A 69 -12.43 -3.46 2.32
C LEU A 69 -13.86 -3.49 2.85
N ARG A 70 -14.77 -2.76 2.22
CA ARG A 70 -16.20 -2.72 2.59
C ARG A 70 -16.94 -4.02 2.27
N ALA A 71 -16.64 -4.63 1.11
CA ALA A 71 -17.31 -5.85 0.66
C ALA A 71 -17.02 -7.06 1.56
N GLU A 72 -15.81 -7.15 2.12
CA GLU A 72 -15.40 -8.25 2.97
C GLU A 72 -14.73 -7.72 4.26
N PRO A 73 -15.50 -7.09 5.17
CA PRO A 73 -14.95 -6.41 6.34
C PRO A 73 -14.37 -7.36 7.40
N ALA A 74 -14.65 -8.66 7.30
CA ALA A 74 -14.15 -9.69 8.24
C ALA A 74 -12.87 -10.40 7.74
N SER A 75 -12.37 -10.08 6.54
CA SER A 75 -11.20 -10.76 5.96
C SER A 75 -9.92 -10.04 6.33
N PRO A 76 -8.96 -10.68 7.02
CA PRO A 76 -7.61 -10.14 7.18
C PRO A 76 -7.04 -9.77 5.81
N THR A 77 -6.51 -8.56 5.69
CA THR A 77 -6.17 -8.00 4.37
C THR A 77 -4.78 -7.36 4.39
N LEU A 78 -4.03 -7.61 3.33
CA LEU A 78 -2.80 -6.90 2.99
C LEU A 78 -3.00 -6.15 1.67
N VAL A 79 -2.66 -4.86 1.63
CA VAL A 79 -2.69 -4.02 0.42
C VAL A 79 -1.25 -3.68 0.02
N ASP A 80 -0.82 -4.06 -1.17
CA ASP A 80 0.54 -3.82 -1.70
C ASP A 80 0.47 -3.34 -3.16
N ASP A 81 0.78 -2.05 -3.45
CA ASP A 81 1.13 -0.98 -2.52
C ASP A 81 0.35 0.31 -2.84
N LEU A 82 0.29 1.21 -1.89
CA LEU A 82 -0.46 2.47 -2.03
C LEU A 82 0.18 3.46 -3.03
N GLY A 83 1.44 3.27 -3.40
CA GLY A 83 2.05 4.04 -4.48
C GLY A 83 1.44 3.70 -5.84
N ALA A 84 1.25 2.41 -6.12
CA ALA A 84 0.58 1.95 -7.33
C ALA A 84 -0.91 2.36 -7.35
N TRP A 85 -1.60 2.26 -6.20
CA TRP A 85 -2.97 2.77 -6.04
C TRP A 85 -3.05 4.27 -6.36
N LEU A 86 -2.12 5.07 -5.83
CA LEU A 86 -2.06 6.51 -6.07
C LEU A 86 -1.81 6.83 -7.55
N THR A 87 -0.86 6.12 -8.19
CA THR A 87 -0.58 6.27 -9.62
C THR A 87 -1.85 6.02 -10.44
N ALA A 88 -2.54 4.90 -10.21
CA ALA A 88 -3.77 4.58 -10.92
C ALA A 88 -4.89 5.62 -10.68
N THR A 89 -4.97 6.19 -9.48
CA THR A 89 -5.93 7.25 -9.15
C THR A 89 -5.59 8.55 -9.90
N LEU A 90 -4.31 8.94 -9.95
CA LEU A 90 -3.85 10.09 -10.71
C LEU A 90 -4.04 9.89 -12.23
N ASP A 91 -3.81 8.69 -12.74
CA ASP A 91 -4.07 8.36 -14.15
C ASP A 91 -5.55 8.51 -14.50
N ARG A 92 -6.46 8.04 -13.64
CA ARG A 92 -7.91 8.19 -13.83
C ARG A 92 -8.38 9.64 -13.79
N ARG A 93 -7.82 10.46 -12.91
CA ARG A 93 -8.20 11.87 -12.71
C ARG A 93 -7.45 12.83 -13.65
N GLY A 94 -6.38 12.36 -14.27
CA GLY A 94 -5.42 13.18 -15.00
C GLY A 94 -4.39 13.83 -14.09
N TRP A 95 -3.11 13.75 -14.48
CA TRP A 95 -1.99 14.27 -13.68
C TRP A 95 -2.02 15.80 -13.48
N ASP A 96 -2.71 16.53 -14.37
CA ASP A 96 -3.00 17.98 -14.24
C ASP A 96 -4.47 18.23 -13.89
N GLY A 97 -5.18 17.15 -13.53
CA GLY A 97 -6.61 17.14 -13.29
C GLY A 97 -7.02 17.61 -11.89
N PRO A 98 -8.29 17.40 -11.53
CA PRO A 98 -8.83 17.81 -10.24
C PRO A 98 -8.16 17.08 -9.07
N SER A 99 -8.42 17.59 -7.86
CA SER A 99 -7.93 16.98 -6.61
C SER A 99 -8.40 15.53 -6.46
N ILE A 100 -7.51 14.66 -5.96
CA ILE A 100 -7.81 13.28 -5.57
C ILE A 100 -8.29 13.15 -4.13
N THR A 101 -8.52 14.27 -3.45
CA THR A 101 -8.98 14.29 -2.04
C THR A 101 -10.21 13.39 -1.82
N PRO A 102 -11.23 13.36 -2.71
CA PRO A 102 -12.37 12.46 -2.52
C PRO A 102 -11.98 10.97 -2.52
N ASP A 103 -11.05 10.56 -3.39
CA ASP A 103 -10.56 9.18 -3.45
C ASP A 103 -9.77 8.82 -2.18
N VAL A 104 -8.97 9.76 -1.69
CA VAL A 104 -8.21 9.61 -0.43
C VAL A 104 -9.16 9.54 0.76
N ASP A 105 -10.20 10.41 0.82
CA ASP A 105 -11.22 10.40 1.87
C ASP A 105 -11.93 9.05 1.94
N GLU A 106 -12.29 8.51 0.79
CA GLU A 106 -12.95 7.21 0.68
C GLU A 106 -12.07 6.06 1.17
N LEU A 107 -10.81 6.03 0.75
CA LEU A 107 -9.85 5.02 1.20
C LEU A 107 -9.60 5.10 2.71
N VAL A 108 -9.33 6.30 3.24
CA VAL A 108 -9.09 6.54 4.68
C VAL A 108 -10.31 6.12 5.50
N ALA A 109 -11.52 6.45 5.06
CA ALA A 109 -12.74 6.05 5.74
C ALA A 109 -12.93 4.52 5.75
N ALA A 110 -12.62 3.82 4.65
CA ALA A 110 -12.69 2.37 4.59
C ALA A 110 -11.64 1.69 5.50
N VAL A 111 -10.44 2.26 5.56
CA VAL A 111 -9.38 1.80 6.48
C VAL A 111 -9.79 2.02 7.93
N ASP A 112 -10.31 3.20 8.28
CA ASP A 112 -10.70 3.52 9.66
C ASP A 112 -11.84 2.64 10.18
N GLN A 113 -12.74 2.22 9.30
CA GLN A 113 -13.85 1.31 9.61
C GLN A 113 -13.43 -0.16 9.71
N SER A 114 -12.21 -0.51 9.30
CA SER A 114 -11.74 -1.90 9.33
C SER A 114 -11.50 -2.37 10.76
N ALA A 115 -12.23 -3.41 11.17
CA ALA A 115 -12.15 -4.01 12.52
C ALA A 115 -11.20 -5.22 12.60
N VAL A 116 -10.72 -5.70 11.45
CA VAL A 116 -9.84 -6.88 11.36
C VAL A 116 -8.37 -6.48 11.19
N GLU A 117 -7.51 -7.48 11.09
CA GLU A 117 -6.11 -7.25 10.79
C GLU A 117 -5.96 -6.71 9.36
N LEU A 118 -5.42 -5.50 9.25
CA LEU A 118 -5.20 -4.80 7.99
C LEU A 118 -3.77 -4.27 7.94
N VAL A 119 -3.02 -4.68 6.92
CA VAL A 119 -1.66 -4.21 6.68
C VAL A 119 -1.64 -3.45 5.36
N LEU A 120 -1.19 -2.20 5.40
CA LEU A 120 -1.07 -1.31 4.25
C LEU A 120 0.41 -1.07 3.95
N VAL A 121 0.86 -1.39 2.75
CA VAL A 121 2.22 -1.13 2.30
C VAL A 121 2.25 0.16 1.51
N SER A 122 3.15 1.07 1.85
CA SER A 122 3.28 2.34 1.14
C SER A 122 4.75 2.74 0.95
N PRO A 123 5.09 3.30 -0.23
CA PRO A 123 6.41 3.90 -0.41
C PRO A 123 6.60 5.11 0.50
N GLU A 124 7.82 5.28 1.01
CA GLU A 124 8.27 6.51 1.64
C GLU A 124 9.18 7.26 0.65
N VAL A 125 8.68 8.36 0.09
CA VAL A 125 9.37 9.14 -0.94
C VAL A 125 9.80 10.53 -0.47
N GLY A 126 9.29 11.00 0.66
CA GLY A 126 9.54 12.34 1.19
C GLY A 126 10.95 12.55 1.76
N ARG A 127 11.77 11.50 1.83
CA ARG A 127 13.15 11.55 2.34
C ARG A 127 14.22 11.61 1.24
N SER A 128 13.81 11.84 0.01
CA SER A 128 14.69 11.95 -1.16
C SER A 128 14.77 13.39 -1.67
N VAL A 129 15.59 13.60 -2.70
CA VAL A 129 15.65 14.88 -3.40
C VAL A 129 14.29 15.17 -4.04
N VAL A 130 13.87 16.44 -3.99
CA VAL A 130 12.62 16.90 -4.63
C VAL A 130 12.62 16.51 -6.11
N PRO A 131 11.56 15.81 -6.59
CA PRO A 131 11.51 15.38 -7.97
C PRO A 131 11.58 16.55 -8.96
N ALA A 132 12.33 16.37 -10.07
CA ALA A 132 12.52 17.39 -11.08
C ALA A 132 11.25 17.67 -11.90
N THR A 133 10.40 16.65 -12.09
CA THR A 133 9.16 16.76 -12.87
C THR A 133 7.99 17.23 -12.01
N GLU A 134 7.02 17.89 -12.62
CA GLU A 134 5.80 18.32 -11.93
C GLU A 134 4.96 17.12 -11.46
N SER A 135 4.80 16.11 -12.32
CA SER A 135 4.11 14.88 -11.95
C SER A 135 4.79 14.14 -10.79
N GLY A 136 6.13 14.09 -10.78
CA GLY A 136 6.87 13.50 -9.65
C GLY A 136 6.67 14.27 -8.35
N ARG A 137 6.65 15.61 -8.38
CA ARG A 137 6.35 16.42 -7.19
C ARG A 137 4.93 16.21 -6.72
N ARG A 138 3.94 16.22 -7.64
CA ARG A 138 2.54 15.94 -7.31
C ARG A 138 2.40 14.56 -6.66
N PHE A 139 3.01 13.53 -7.24
CA PHE A 139 3.00 12.19 -6.66
C PHE A 139 3.57 12.17 -5.23
N ALA A 140 4.73 12.80 -5.02
CA ALA A 140 5.39 12.82 -3.71
C ALA A 140 4.54 13.58 -2.66
N ASP A 141 3.94 14.70 -3.03
CA ASP A 141 3.09 15.50 -2.16
C ASP A 141 1.80 14.74 -1.77
N GLU A 142 1.10 14.16 -2.76
CA GLU A 142 -0.15 13.42 -2.53
C GLU A 142 0.12 12.14 -1.71
N LEU A 143 1.22 11.43 -1.99
CA LEU A 143 1.59 10.24 -1.21
C LEU A 143 1.95 10.60 0.24
N GLY A 144 2.64 11.72 0.45
CA GLY A 144 2.96 12.22 1.79
C GLY A 144 1.69 12.55 2.59
N VAL A 145 0.71 13.20 1.95
CA VAL A 145 -0.60 13.49 2.57
C VAL A 145 -1.35 12.21 2.89
N LEU A 146 -1.40 11.25 1.96
CA LEU A 146 -2.04 9.95 2.15
C LEU A 146 -1.40 9.18 3.31
N ASN A 147 -0.07 9.06 3.32
CA ASN A 147 0.65 8.35 4.37
C ASN A 147 0.39 8.94 5.76
N ARG A 148 0.39 10.28 5.88
CA ARG A 148 0.08 10.97 7.15
C ARG A 148 -1.32 10.64 7.62
N ARG A 149 -2.33 10.75 6.74
CA ARG A 149 -3.73 10.48 7.08
C ARG A 149 -3.96 9.03 7.49
N LEU A 150 -3.32 8.08 6.81
CA LEU A 150 -3.39 6.66 7.18
C LEU A 150 -2.65 6.39 8.50
N ALA A 151 -1.52 7.06 8.75
CA ALA A 151 -0.82 6.95 10.03
C ALA A 151 -1.67 7.42 11.20
N ASP A 152 -2.54 8.43 11.00
CA ASP A 152 -3.46 8.92 12.04
C ASP A 152 -4.49 7.85 12.43
N CYS A 153 -5.04 7.10 11.48
CA CYS A 153 -6.06 6.08 11.74
C CYS A 153 -5.51 4.65 11.99
N CYS A 154 -4.23 4.39 11.74
CA CYS A 154 -3.60 3.11 12.07
C CYS A 154 -3.11 3.07 13.52
N GLU A 155 -3.24 1.91 14.19
CA GLU A 155 -2.69 1.67 15.53
C GLU A 155 -1.16 1.54 15.50
N GLN A 156 -0.63 1.05 14.38
CA GLN A 156 0.81 0.83 14.21
C GLN A 156 1.33 1.47 12.94
N VAL A 157 2.51 2.07 13.03
CA VAL A 157 3.27 2.58 11.87
C VAL A 157 4.71 2.11 12.00
N VAL A 158 5.22 1.47 10.97
CA VAL A 158 6.58 0.95 10.91
C VAL A 158 7.28 1.43 9.64
N LEU A 159 8.53 1.86 9.78
CA LEU A 159 9.41 2.16 8.65
C LEU A 159 10.39 0.99 8.48
N VAL A 160 10.41 0.39 7.30
CA VAL A 160 11.36 -0.69 6.98
C VAL A 160 12.56 -0.13 6.23
N VAL A 161 13.74 -0.31 6.81
CA VAL A 161 15.03 0.11 6.25
C VAL A 161 15.95 -1.09 6.22
N ALA A 162 16.47 -1.45 5.06
CA ALA A 162 17.39 -2.60 4.89
C ALA A 162 16.83 -3.90 5.52
N GLY A 163 15.53 -4.15 5.34
CA GLY A 163 14.84 -5.31 5.91
C GLY A 163 14.51 -5.21 7.41
N GLN A 164 14.95 -4.16 8.09
CA GLN A 164 14.75 -3.99 9.53
C GLN A 164 13.62 -3.03 9.84
N PRO A 165 12.69 -3.38 10.76
CA PRO A 165 11.59 -2.50 11.16
C PRO A 165 12.07 -1.46 12.18
N VAL A 166 11.68 -0.22 11.93
CA VAL A 166 11.79 0.90 12.88
C VAL A 166 10.36 1.34 13.23
N TRP A 167 9.97 1.15 14.46
CA TRP A 167 8.63 1.53 14.91
C TRP A 167 8.51 3.05 15.08
N ILE A 168 7.57 3.65 14.36
CA ILE A 168 7.24 5.07 14.43
C ILE A 168 6.08 5.29 15.39
N LYS A 169 5.05 4.39 15.31
CA LYS A 169 3.89 4.38 16.20
C LYS A 169 3.59 2.96 16.59
N LYS A 170 3.36 2.71 17.86
CA LYS A 170 2.96 1.41 18.39
C LYS A 170 2.08 1.65 19.61
N THR A 171 0.78 1.43 19.43
CA THR A 171 -0.23 1.59 20.47
C THR A 171 -0.56 0.23 21.08
#